data_96c3877372af1f65afa9e5cdf69570ae
#
_entry.id   96c3877372af1f65afa9e5cdf69570ae
#
_cell.length_a   1.000
_cell.length_b   1.000
_cell.length_c   1.000
_cell.angle_alpha   90.00
_cell.angle_beta   90.00
_cell.angle_gamma   90.00
#
_symmetry.space_group_name_H-M   'P 1'
#
loop_
_entity.id
_entity.type
_entity.pdbx_description
1 polymer ?
#
loop_
_entity_poly.entity_id
_entity_poly.type
_entity_poly.pdbx_seq_one_letter_code
_entity_poly.pdbx_strand_id
1 'polypeptide(L)'
;NPKHKNDLNRSIPFDLFGDLAKISGVKLYSLKVGPDFDQIKISPNEIKNLGSQITDFQDTAEAVSCLDLVITVDTSIAHLAGAMGKPVLLPFAPDWRWMLESDGSPWYQSMRLFRQQQLGEWSYPFQRISEALEVLSTKKQCNDELKFNA
;
A
#
# COMPACT_ATOMS: atom_id res chain seq x y z
N ASN A 1 5.15 -2.71 -14.35
CA ASN A 1 6.05 -2.58 -15.49
C ASN A 1 5.69 -3.64 -16.53
N PRO A 2 5.01 -3.29 -17.64
CA PRO A 2 4.53 -4.25 -18.66
C PRO A 2 5.64 -5.09 -19.32
N LYS A 3 6.88 -4.67 -19.19
CA LYS A 3 8.06 -5.42 -19.70
C LYS A 3 8.57 -6.49 -18.74
N HIS A 4 8.02 -6.56 -17.53
CA HIS A 4 8.43 -7.55 -16.54
C HIS A 4 7.73 -8.88 -16.81
N LYS A 5 8.47 -9.98 -16.97
CA LYS A 5 7.92 -11.32 -17.32
C LYS A 5 6.82 -11.82 -16.37
N ASN A 6 6.77 -11.34 -15.15
CA ASN A 6 5.80 -11.75 -14.12
C ASN A 6 4.83 -10.60 -13.74
N ASP A 7 4.61 -9.64 -14.63
CA ASP A 7 3.81 -8.45 -14.31
C ASP A 7 2.35 -8.80 -13.96
N LEU A 8 1.75 -9.74 -14.67
CA LEU A 8 0.38 -10.19 -14.44
C LEU A 8 0.14 -10.73 -13.01
N ASN A 9 1.10 -11.47 -12.46
CA ASN A 9 0.99 -12.02 -11.11
C ASN A 9 1.35 -11.03 -10.00
N ARG A 10 1.95 -9.89 -10.35
CA ARG A 10 2.41 -8.85 -9.43
C ARG A 10 1.55 -7.59 -9.47
N SER A 11 0.74 -7.42 -10.50
CA SER A 11 -0.09 -6.24 -10.67
C SER A 11 -1.44 -6.47 -10.00
N ILE A 12 -1.76 -5.61 -9.04
CA ILE A 12 -3.01 -5.64 -8.30
C ILE A 12 -4.10 -4.98 -9.16
N PRO A 13 -5.28 -5.61 -9.28
CA PRO A 13 -6.45 -4.96 -9.84
C PRO A 13 -6.78 -3.69 -9.03
N PHE A 14 -6.93 -2.56 -9.73
CA PHE A 14 -7.08 -1.28 -9.07
C PHE A 14 -8.39 -1.15 -8.28
N ASP A 15 -9.43 -1.84 -8.70
CA ASP A 15 -10.75 -1.84 -8.06
C ASP A 15 -10.68 -2.26 -6.58
N LEU A 16 -9.73 -3.12 -6.21
CA LEU A 16 -9.51 -3.54 -4.84
C LEU A 16 -9.13 -2.38 -3.90
N PHE A 17 -8.49 -1.34 -4.42
CA PHE A 17 -8.19 -0.13 -3.64
C PHE A 17 -9.43 0.72 -3.39
N GLY A 18 -10.43 0.66 -4.28
CA GLY A 18 -11.70 1.37 -4.09
C GLY A 18 -12.45 0.92 -2.82
N ASP A 19 -12.36 -0.36 -2.48
CA ASP A 19 -12.97 -0.87 -1.26
C ASP A 19 -12.23 -0.38 -0.01
N LEU A 20 -10.90 -0.25 -0.06
CA LEU A 20 -10.13 0.33 1.05
C LEU A 20 -10.45 1.81 1.28
N ALA A 21 -10.80 2.55 0.23
CA ALA A 21 -11.17 3.97 0.33
C ALA A 21 -12.50 4.20 1.09
N LYS A 22 -13.34 3.16 1.22
CA LYS A 22 -14.62 3.22 1.95
C LYS A 22 -14.45 3.07 3.46
N ILE A 23 -13.28 2.67 3.93
CA ILE A 23 -13.00 2.49 5.37
C ILE A 23 -12.98 3.87 6.05
N SER A 24 -13.74 4.01 7.12
CA SER A 24 -13.81 5.26 7.86
C SER A 24 -12.44 5.71 8.37
N GLY A 25 -12.12 7.00 8.17
CA GLY A 25 -10.83 7.57 8.57
C GLY A 25 -9.66 7.25 7.63
N VAL A 26 -9.88 6.50 6.55
CA VAL A 26 -8.86 6.20 5.54
C VAL A 26 -8.95 7.19 4.36
N LYS A 27 -7.81 7.74 3.95
CA LYS A 27 -7.66 8.53 2.73
C LYS A 27 -6.54 7.91 1.89
N LEU A 28 -6.84 7.59 0.65
CA LEU A 28 -5.88 6.96 -0.26
C LEU A 28 -5.23 7.99 -1.18
N TYR A 29 -3.93 7.82 -1.36
CA TYR A 29 -3.09 8.58 -2.27
C TYR A 29 -2.33 7.62 -3.19
N SER A 30 -2.42 7.83 -4.50
CA SER A 30 -1.63 7.05 -5.47
C SER A 30 -0.28 7.72 -5.69
N LEU A 31 0.79 6.94 -5.56
CA LEU A 31 2.16 7.32 -5.91
C LEU A 31 2.55 6.80 -7.30
N LYS A 32 1.59 6.30 -8.08
CA LYS A 32 1.86 5.75 -9.42
C LYS A 32 2.20 6.88 -10.39
N VAL A 33 3.43 6.85 -10.90
CA VAL A 33 3.90 7.77 -11.96
C VAL A 33 3.57 7.18 -13.33
N GLY A 34 3.10 8.01 -14.26
CA GLY A 34 2.83 7.66 -15.65
C GLY A 34 1.38 7.83 -16.07
N PRO A 35 1.10 7.71 -17.40
CA PRO A 35 -0.20 8.07 -17.98
C PRO A 35 -1.34 7.10 -17.63
N ASP A 36 -1.05 5.90 -17.15
CA ASP A 36 -2.06 4.87 -16.91
C ASP A 36 -2.99 5.19 -15.72
N PHE A 37 -2.68 6.22 -14.93
CA PHE A 37 -3.55 6.61 -13.81
C PHE A 37 -4.87 7.21 -14.31
N ASP A 38 -4.86 7.96 -15.41
CA ASP A 38 -6.05 8.64 -15.96
C ASP A 38 -7.06 7.65 -16.54
N GLN A 39 -6.67 6.40 -16.77
CA GLN A 39 -7.55 5.32 -17.25
C GLN A 39 -8.30 4.61 -16.11
N ILE A 40 -8.02 4.96 -14.87
CA ILE A 40 -8.61 4.33 -13.71
C ILE A 40 -9.97 4.95 -13.43
N LYS A 41 -11.04 4.16 -13.58
CA LYS A 41 -12.44 4.56 -13.38
C LYS A 41 -12.85 4.70 -11.90
N ILE A 42 -11.92 4.90 -10.98
CA ILE A 42 -12.25 5.20 -9.58
C ILE A 42 -12.46 6.71 -9.48
N SER A 43 -13.49 7.09 -8.74
CA SER A 43 -13.80 8.51 -8.51
C SER A 43 -12.56 9.25 -8.00
N PRO A 44 -12.17 10.39 -8.59
CA PRO A 44 -11.07 11.22 -8.08
C PRO A 44 -11.22 11.63 -6.61
N ASN A 45 -12.45 11.51 -6.07
CA ASN A 45 -12.74 11.80 -4.67
C ASN A 45 -12.34 10.66 -3.73
N GLU A 46 -12.14 9.44 -4.24
CA GLU A 46 -11.77 8.27 -3.44
C GLU A 46 -10.25 8.08 -3.35
N ILE A 47 -9.52 8.34 -4.45
CA ILE A 47 -8.05 8.21 -4.47
C ILE A 47 -7.44 9.46 -5.11
N LYS A 48 -6.62 10.20 -4.36
CA LYS A 48 -5.89 11.36 -4.89
C LYS A 48 -4.62 10.92 -5.60
N ASN A 49 -4.38 11.42 -6.81
CA ASN A 49 -3.15 11.15 -7.55
C ASN A 49 -2.04 12.14 -7.15
N LEU A 50 -0.97 11.64 -6.54
CA LEU A 50 0.27 12.38 -6.30
C LEU A 50 1.33 12.07 -7.37
N GLY A 51 1.16 11.01 -8.16
CA GLY A 51 2.14 10.59 -9.17
C GLY A 51 2.44 11.63 -10.23
N SER A 52 1.50 12.54 -10.53
CA SER A 52 1.72 13.66 -11.45
C SER A 52 2.67 14.74 -10.91
N GLN A 53 2.91 14.77 -9.60
CA GLN A 53 3.80 15.72 -8.93
C GLN A 53 5.16 15.09 -8.61
N ILE A 54 5.33 13.78 -8.78
CA ILE A 54 6.56 13.05 -8.52
C ILE A 54 7.41 13.07 -9.79
N THR A 55 8.57 13.70 -9.71
CA THR A 55 9.52 13.82 -10.83
C THR A 55 10.74 12.92 -10.62
N ASP A 56 11.10 12.65 -9.36
CA ASP A 56 12.24 11.83 -9.00
C ASP A 56 12.00 10.98 -7.74
N PHE A 57 13.06 10.35 -7.26
CA PHE A 57 13.00 9.46 -6.10
C PHE A 57 12.99 10.25 -4.77
N GLN A 58 13.48 11.48 -4.77
CA GLN A 58 13.41 12.38 -3.62
C GLN A 58 11.96 12.83 -3.39
N ASP A 59 11.25 13.25 -4.44
CA ASP A 59 9.83 13.59 -4.36
C ASP A 59 9.01 12.40 -3.82
N THR A 60 9.36 11.17 -4.26
CA THR A 60 8.73 9.96 -3.74
C THR A 60 8.97 9.78 -2.24
N ALA A 61 10.19 10.03 -1.75
CA ALA A 61 10.53 9.94 -0.34
C ALA A 61 9.79 11.01 0.49
N GLU A 62 9.69 12.23 -0.02
CA GLU A 62 8.95 13.31 0.62
C GLU A 62 7.46 12.96 0.73
N ALA A 63 6.85 12.49 -0.36
CA ALA A 63 5.46 12.01 -0.34
C ALA A 63 5.26 10.89 0.69
N VAL A 64 6.13 9.87 0.69
CA VAL A 64 6.09 8.76 1.65
C VAL A 64 6.23 9.26 3.09
N SER A 65 7.06 10.29 3.34
CA SER A 65 7.26 10.85 4.68
C SER A 65 5.97 11.42 5.27
N CYS A 66 5.07 11.93 4.44
CA CYS A 66 3.79 12.51 4.83
C CYS A 66 2.67 11.48 5.03
N LEU A 67 2.86 10.23 4.61
CA LEU A 67 1.86 9.17 4.75
C LEU A 67 1.96 8.48 6.11
N ASP A 68 0.85 7.98 6.62
CA ASP A 68 0.80 7.17 7.84
C ASP A 68 1.28 5.73 7.59
N LEU A 69 0.97 5.19 6.40
CA LEU A 69 1.40 3.87 5.94
C LEU A 69 1.41 3.79 4.42
N VAL A 70 2.06 2.78 3.89
CA VAL A 70 2.14 2.49 2.45
C VAL A 70 1.61 1.10 2.15
N ILE A 71 0.75 0.98 1.14
CA ILE A 71 0.31 -0.31 0.58
C ILE A 71 0.93 -0.42 -0.80
N THR A 72 1.78 -1.39 -1.00
CA THR A 72 2.49 -1.56 -2.28
C THR A 72 2.92 -3.00 -2.48
N VAL A 73 2.98 -3.44 -3.72
CA VAL A 73 3.63 -4.71 -4.08
C VAL A 73 5.15 -4.59 -3.98
N ASP A 74 5.86 -5.69 -4.21
CA ASP A 74 7.34 -5.75 -4.24
C ASP A 74 7.91 -4.83 -5.33
N THR A 75 8.15 -3.58 -4.96
CA THR A 75 8.70 -2.51 -5.81
C THR A 75 9.71 -1.67 -5.03
N SER A 76 10.40 -0.75 -5.72
CA SER A 76 11.30 0.22 -5.08
C SER A 76 10.62 1.04 -3.98
N ILE A 77 9.33 1.32 -4.10
CA ILE A 77 8.55 2.05 -3.07
C ILE A 77 8.44 1.23 -1.79
N ALA A 78 8.27 -0.10 -1.87
CA ALA A 78 8.26 -0.96 -0.68
C ALA A 78 9.57 -0.86 0.10
N HIS A 79 10.69 -0.93 -0.62
CA HIS A 79 12.02 -0.82 -0.03
C HIS A 79 12.30 0.57 0.54
N LEU A 80 11.92 1.63 -0.18
CA LEU A 80 12.05 3.01 0.29
C LEU A 80 11.26 3.24 1.59
N ALA A 81 9.98 2.90 1.60
CA ALA A 81 9.12 3.08 2.76
C ALA A 81 9.60 2.24 3.95
N GLY A 82 10.01 0.99 3.71
CA GLY A 82 10.58 0.12 4.75
C GLY A 82 11.88 0.67 5.33
N ALA A 83 12.79 1.18 4.50
CA ALA A 83 14.04 1.81 4.94
C ALA A 83 13.80 3.10 5.73
N MET A 84 12.73 3.84 5.42
CA MET A 84 12.29 5.01 6.17
C MET A 84 11.56 4.66 7.48
N GLY A 85 11.38 3.39 7.81
CA GLY A 85 10.64 2.94 8.99
C GLY A 85 9.13 3.18 8.93
N LYS A 86 8.59 3.50 7.74
CA LYS A 86 7.15 3.65 7.56
C LYS A 86 6.46 2.29 7.65
N PRO A 87 5.27 2.21 8.26
CA PRO A 87 4.45 1.02 8.18
C PRO A 87 4.15 0.67 6.72
N VAL A 88 4.43 -0.57 6.32
CA VAL A 88 4.17 -1.07 4.97
C VAL A 88 3.29 -2.31 5.05
N LEU A 89 2.19 -2.32 4.30
CA LEU A 89 1.38 -3.49 4.04
C LEU A 89 1.70 -3.97 2.63
N LEU A 90 2.37 -5.13 2.52
CA LEU A 90 2.89 -5.65 1.26
C LEU A 90 2.08 -6.88 0.80
N PRO A 91 1.06 -6.70 -0.07
CA PRO A 91 0.45 -7.82 -0.78
C PRO A 91 1.39 -8.32 -1.87
N PHE A 92 1.59 -9.64 -1.97
CA PHE A 92 2.53 -10.18 -2.95
C PHE A 92 2.24 -11.63 -3.35
N ALA A 93 2.73 -11.99 -4.53
CA ALA A 93 2.87 -13.39 -4.92
C ALA A 93 4.07 -14.01 -4.16
N PRO A 94 4.00 -15.29 -3.76
CA PRO A 94 5.10 -15.94 -3.05
C PRO A 94 6.44 -15.75 -3.77
N ASP A 95 7.42 -15.23 -3.03
CA ASP A 95 8.78 -14.98 -3.50
C ASP A 95 9.76 -15.27 -2.36
N TRP A 96 10.88 -15.95 -2.67
CA TRP A 96 11.88 -16.38 -1.70
C TRP A 96 12.49 -15.22 -0.90
N ARG A 97 12.55 -14.01 -1.46
CA ARG A 97 13.09 -12.81 -0.80
C ARG A 97 12.31 -12.39 0.42
N TRP A 98 11.02 -12.74 0.47
CA TRP A 98 10.12 -12.39 1.56
C TRP A 98 9.86 -13.55 2.53
N MET A 99 10.62 -14.63 2.42
CA MET A 99 10.41 -15.88 3.17
C MET A 99 9.05 -16.53 2.90
N LEU A 100 8.85 -17.78 3.29
CA LEU A 100 7.59 -18.49 2.99
C LEU A 100 6.64 -18.58 4.18
N GLU A 101 7.14 -18.44 5.41
CA GLU A 101 6.39 -18.79 6.62
C GLU A 101 6.12 -17.61 7.56
N SER A 102 6.75 -16.46 7.37
CA SER A 102 6.61 -15.30 8.26
C SER A 102 5.68 -14.23 7.67
N ASP A 103 4.80 -13.65 8.48
CA ASP A 103 4.00 -12.47 8.12
C ASP A 103 4.80 -11.17 8.31
N GLY A 104 6.01 -11.23 8.85
CA GLY A 104 6.95 -10.11 8.96
C GLY A 104 8.05 -10.16 7.91
N SER A 105 8.53 -8.99 7.50
CA SER A 105 9.67 -8.88 6.60
C SER A 105 10.99 -9.16 7.35
N PRO A 106 11.91 -9.94 6.77
CA PRO A 106 13.24 -10.12 7.35
C PRO A 106 14.11 -8.86 7.25
N TRP A 107 13.74 -7.91 6.39
CA TRP A 107 14.52 -6.71 6.09
C TRP A 107 14.02 -5.46 6.82
N TYR A 108 12.71 -5.35 7.04
CA TYR A 108 12.06 -4.14 7.57
C TYR A 108 11.05 -4.48 8.65
N GLN A 109 11.32 -4.12 9.90
CA GLN A 109 10.45 -4.39 11.04
C GLN A 109 9.06 -3.74 10.92
N SER A 110 8.96 -2.64 10.20
CA SER A 110 7.71 -1.92 9.97
C SER A 110 6.83 -2.53 8.86
N MET A 111 7.27 -3.60 8.20
CA MET A 111 6.58 -4.20 7.06
C MET A 111 5.85 -5.48 7.45
N ARG A 112 4.58 -5.57 7.06
CA ARG A 112 3.74 -6.78 7.16
C ARG A 112 3.46 -7.34 5.78
N LEU A 113 3.53 -8.67 5.68
CA LEU A 113 3.44 -9.41 4.43
C LEU A 113 2.07 -10.08 4.31
N PHE A 114 1.42 -9.91 3.14
CA PHE A 114 0.11 -10.46 2.83
C PHE A 114 0.21 -11.32 1.58
N ARG A 115 0.38 -12.63 1.75
CA ARG A 115 0.63 -13.57 0.67
C ARG A 115 -0.64 -13.95 -0.06
N GLN A 116 -0.56 -14.03 -1.39
CA GLN A 116 -1.54 -14.76 -2.18
C GLN A 116 -1.55 -16.24 -1.79
N GLN A 117 -2.72 -16.82 -1.65
CA GLN A 117 -2.88 -18.27 -1.47
C GLN A 117 -2.76 -19.01 -2.82
N GLN A 118 -3.22 -18.39 -3.88
CA GLN A 118 -3.08 -18.85 -5.26
C GLN A 118 -2.55 -17.70 -6.12
N LEU A 119 -1.67 -18.01 -7.08
CA LEU A 119 -1.08 -17.00 -7.95
C LEU A 119 -2.17 -16.24 -8.72
N GLY A 120 -2.12 -14.91 -8.64
CA GLY A 120 -3.09 -14.02 -9.29
C GLY A 120 -4.37 -13.78 -8.48
N GLU A 121 -4.54 -14.45 -7.34
CA GLU A 121 -5.68 -14.24 -6.45
C GLU A 121 -5.32 -13.14 -5.42
N TRP A 122 -6.03 -12.01 -5.49
CA TRP A 122 -5.77 -10.83 -4.66
C TRP A 122 -6.83 -10.57 -3.59
N SER A 123 -8.01 -11.19 -3.66
CA SER A 123 -9.11 -10.94 -2.72
C SER A 123 -8.71 -11.28 -1.29
N TYR A 124 -8.06 -12.41 -1.06
CA TYR A 124 -7.65 -12.82 0.28
C TYR A 124 -6.61 -11.89 0.92
N PRO A 125 -5.48 -11.52 0.25
CA PRO A 125 -4.58 -10.51 0.77
C PRO A 125 -5.26 -9.16 1.06
N PHE A 126 -6.17 -8.72 0.18
CA PHE A 126 -6.84 -7.43 0.34
C PHE A 126 -7.90 -7.44 1.45
N GLN A 127 -8.60 -8.55 1.67
CA GLN A 127 -9.46 -8.71 2.83
C GLN A 127 -8.65 -8.53 4.13
N ARG A 128 -7.52 -9.20 4.28
CA ARG A 128 -6.65 -9.08 5.45
C ARG A 128 -6.05 -7.66 5.61
N ILE A 129 -5.78 -6.98 4.50
CA ILE A 129 -5.34 -5.57 4.51
C ILE A 129 -6.47 -4.66 4.99
N SER A 130 -7.71 -4.87 4.54
CA SER A 130 -8.89 -4.14 4.99
C SER A 130 -9.06 -4.26 6.50
N GLU A 131 -9.05 -5.48 7.03
CA GLU A 131 -9.12 -5.75 8.47
C GLU A 131 -8.00 -5.03 9.26
N ALA A 132 -6.77 -5.06 8.72
CA ALA A 132 -5.64 -4.36 9.35
C ALA A 132 -5.80 -2.84 9.34
N LEU A 133 -6.32 -2.27 8.25
CA LEU A 133 -6.59 -0.83 8.13
C LEU A 133 -7.70 -0.37 9.06
N GLU A 134 -8.77 -1.13 9.23
CA GLU A 134 -9.86 -0.82 10.16
C GLU A 134 -9.33 -0.72 11.61
N VAL A 135 -8.49 -1.67 12.02
CA VAL A 135 -7.85 -1.66 13.33
C VAL A 135 -6.93 -0.44 13.52
N LEU A 136 -6.13 -0.12 12.48
CA LEU A 136 -5.20 1.03 12.54
C LEU A 136 -5.95 2.36 12.55
N SER A 137 -6.99 2.51 11.74
CA SER A 137 -7.82 3.71 11.66
C SER A 137 -8.51 3.98 13.01
N THR A 138 -9.12 2.96 13.62
CA THR A 138 -9.78 3.09 14.92
C THR A 138 -8.80 3.49 16.03
N LYS A 139 -7.60 2.89 16.06
CA LYS A 139 -6.57 3.24 17.05
C LYS A 139 -6.09 4.68 16.88
N LYS A 140 -5.94 5.16 15.65
CA LYS A 140 -5.52 6.53 15.37
C LYS A 140 -6.58 7.53 15.82
N GLN A 141 -7.84 7.30 15.48
CA GLN A 141 -8.97 8.15 15.91
C GLN A 141 -9.02 8.27 17.45
N CYS A 142 -8.91 7.15 18.16
CA CYS A 142 -8.91 7.15 19.62
C CYS A 142 -7.72 7.94 20.21
N ASN A 143 -6.52 7.83 19.62
CA ASN A 143 -5.34 8.59 20.07
C ASN A 143 -5.47 10.09 19.79
N ASP A 144 -6.09 10.48 18.69
CA ASP A 144 -6.29 11.88 18.34
C ASP A 144 -7.35 12.52 19.26
N GLU A 145 -8.43 11.82 19.60
CA GLU A 145 -9.43 12.28 20.58
C GLU A 145 -8.84 12.50 21.98
N LEU A 146 -7.94 11.62 22.43
CA LEU A 146 -7.26 11.75 23.72
C LEU A 146 -6.33 12.99 23.78
N LYS A 147 -5.72 13.39 22.66
CA LYS A 147 -4.87 14.60 22.59
C LYS A 147 -5.67 15.89 22.61
N PHE A 148 -6.94 15.88 22.18
CA PHE A 148 -7.80 17.07 22.23
C PHE A 148 -8.44 17.30 23.59
N ASN A 149 -8.48 16.28 24.45
CA ASN A 149 -9.10 16.32 25.77
C ASN A 149 -8.08 16.46 26.93
N ALA A 150 -6.81 16.63 26.63
CA ALA A 150 -5.73 16.86 27.59
C ALA A 150 -5.20 18.30 27.52
#